data_36d63e631fd28e7a31d3ac11d9fd58b3
#
_entry.id   36d63e631fd28e7a31d3ac11d9fd58b3
#
_cell.length_a   1.000
_cell.length_b   1.000
_cell.length_c   1.000
_cell.angle_alpha   90.00
_cell.angle_beta   90.00
_cell.angle_gamma   90.00
#
_symmetry.space_group_name_H-M   'P 1'
#
loop_
_entity.id
_entity.type
_entity.pdbx_description
1 polymer ?
#
loop_
_entity_poly.entity_id
_entity_poly.type
_entity_poly.pdbx_seq_one_letter_code
_entity_poly.pdbx_strand_id
1 'polypeptide(L)'
;INFNAEEQKDMGGFCVSTFDYIFRWLIRGDTLCEVIIPENEKIYKTVSENGIYIAEKIILTNPKRIDDNFATELYLNSNIPEISYFKAMTACAICGYMNTALKVCEDKVNKDNVDIAITELDEFCKRRNEEKFIEDMSAIKSVKILKNKLLDIKRNKKNI
;
A
#
# COMPACT_ATOMS: atom_id res chain seq x y z
N ILE A 1 -18.92 0.99 6.84
CA ILE A 1 -19.59 -0.26 6.45
C ILE A 1 -18.97 -1.36 7.31
N ASN A 2 -19.76 -1.95 8.22
CA ASN A 2 -19.35 -3.15 8.95
C ASN A 2 -19.48 -4.33 8.01
N PHE A 3 -18.35 -4.83 7.50
CA PHE A 3 -18.31 -6.07 6.75
C PHE A 3 -18.38 -7.25 7.72
N ASN A 4 -19.56 -7.80 7.92
CA ASN A 4 -19.74 -9.07 8.64
C ASN A 4 -19.48 -10.24 7.68
N ALA A 5 -18.21 -10.47 7.35
CA ALA A 5 -17.81 -11.63 6.58
C ALA A 5 -17.52 -12.79 7.57
N GLU A 6 -18.38 -13.77 7.64
CA GLU A 6 -18.22 -14.94 8.53
C GLU A 6 -17.39 -16.04 7.88
N GLU A 7 -17.53 -16.20 6.55
CA GLU A 7 -16.85 -17.25 5.78
C GLU A 7 -15.54 -16.74 5.17
N GLN A 8 -14.58 -17.65 4.99
CA GLN A 8 -13.32 -17.38 4.30
C GLN A 8 -13.37 -17.96 2.88
N LYS A 9 -12.81 -17.19 1.92
CA LYS A 9 -12.69 -17.60 0.53
C LYS A 9 -11.30 -17.21 0.02
N ASP A 10 -10.67 -18.12 -0.70
CA ASP A 10 -9.29 -17.93 -1.16
C ASP A 10 -9.21 -17.40 -2.60
N MET A 11 -10.16 -17.76 -3.44
CA MET A 11 -10.18 -17.44 -4.86
C MET A 11 -11.57 -17.11 -5.38
N GLY A 12 -11.59 -16.33 -6.46
CA GLY A 12 -12.80 -15.93 -7.20
C GLY A 12 -13.46 -14.68 -6.64
N GLY A 13 -14.10 -13.91 -7.51
CA GLY A 13 -14.73 -12.63 -7.17
C GLY A 13 -13.80 -11.44 -7.20
N PHE A 14 -14.31 -10.30 -6.74
CA PHE A 14 -13.61 -9.03 -6.68
C PHE A 14 -13.01 -8.80 -5.29
N CYS A 15 -11.69 -8.53 -5.25
CA CYS A 15 -11.05 -8.12 -4.02
C CYS A 15 -11.36 -6.65 -3.72
N VAL A 16 -11.87 -6.41 -2.52
CA VAL A 16 -12.13 -5.07 -2.00
C VAL A 16 -11.43 -4.91 -0.65
N SER A 17 -11.07 -3.70 -0.28
CA SER A 17 -10.42 -3.43 0.98
C SER A 17 -11.15 -2.36 1.78
N THR A 18 -10.97 -2.36 3.10
CA THR A 18 -11.28 -1.20 3.90
C THR A 18 -10.29 -0.08 3.60
N PHE A 19 -10.67 1.14 3.94
CA PHE A 19 -9.89 2.35 3.64
C PHE A 19 -8.46 2.30 4.20
N ASP A 20 -8.27 1.75 5.40
CA ASP A 20 -6.96 1.67 6.05
C ASP A 20 -5.96 0.71 5.37
N TYR A 21 -6.45 -0.17 4.50
CA TYR A 21 -5.62 -1.14 3.78
C TYR A 21 -5.44 -0.82 2.29
N ILE A 22 -5.93 0.33 1.83
CA ILE A 22 -5.95 0.69 0.41
C ILE A 22 -4.53 0.84 -0.19
N PHE A 23 -3.56 1.29 0.59
CA PHE A 23 -2.23 1.65 0.09
C PHE A 23 -1.49 0.50 -0.59
N ARG A 24 -1.67 -0.73 -0.16
CA ARG A 24 -1.07 -1.89 -0.82
C ARG A 24 -1.56 -2.11 -2.25
N TRP A 25 -2.74 -1.57 -2.59
CA TRP A 25 -3.38 -1.74 -3.89
C TRP A 25 -3.04 -0.63 -4.88
N LEU A 26 -2.42 0.46 -4.44
CA LEU A 26 -2.05 1.59 -5.30
C LEU A 26 -1.19 1.17 -6.49
N ILE A 27 -0.39 0.12 -6.35
CA ILE A 27 0.41 -0.47 -7.43
C ILE A 27 -0.41 -1.21 -8.50
N ARG A 28 -1.71 -1.37 -8.32
CA ARG A 28 -2.59 -2.12 -9.24
C ARG A 28 -3.34 -1.22 -10.21
N GLY A 29 -3.35 0.08 -9.98
CA GLY A 29 -4.02 1.06 -10.84
C GLY A 29 -3.92 2.48 -10.30
N ASP A 30 -4.36 3.42 -11.10
CA ASP A 30 -4.32 4.85 -10.81
C ASP A 30 -5.71 5.45 -10.50
N THR A 31 -6.71 4.61 -10.34
CA THR A 31 -8.10 5.04 -10.11
C THR A 31 -8.66 4.36 -8.87
N LEU A 32 -9.10 5.18 -7.92
CA LEU A 32 -9.80 4.75 -6.72
C LEU A 32 -11.31 4.86 -6.95
N CYS A 33 -12.04 3.82 -6.58
CA CYS A 33 -13.50 3.80 -6.58
C CYS A 33 -14.03 3.44 -5.19
N GLU A 34 -15.15 4.02 -4.83
CA GLU A 34 -15.96 3.50 -3.73
C GLU A 34 -16.68 2.24 -4.19
N VAL A 35 -16.81 1.28 -3.30
CA VAL A 35 -17.47 0.01 -3.59
C VAL A 35 -18.77 -0.09 -2.81
N ILE A 36 -19.85 -0.35 -3.52
CA ILE A 36 -21.14 -0.72 -2.94
C ILE A 36 -21.34 -2.22 -3.15
N ILE A 37 -21.61 -2.92 -2.07
CA ILE A 37 -21.97 -4.33 -2.11
C ILE A 37 -23.50 -4.43 -2.14
N PRO A 38 -24.11 -5.10 -3.14
CA PRO A 38 -25.56 -5.30 -3.19
C PRO A 38 -26.08 -6.00 -1.93
N GLU A 39 -27.32 -5.69 -1.50
CA GLU A 39 -27.89 -6.16 -0.22
C GLU A 39 -27.89 -7.69 -0.03
N ASN A 40 -28.05 -8.46 -1.11
CA ASN A 40 -28.10 -9.91 -1.05
C ASN A 40 -26.77 -10.57 -1.43
N GLU A 41 -25.69 -9.79 -1.54
CA GLU A 41 -24.38 -10.31 -1.92
C GLU A 41 -23.60 -10.77 -0.69
N LYS A 42 -23.02 -11.97 -0.78
CA LYS A 42 -22.13 -12.47 0.25
C LYS A 42 -20.76 -11.83 0.15
N ILE A 43 -20.18 -11.54 1.30
CA ILE A 43 -18.82 -11.04 1.43
C ILE A 43 -18.01 -12.07 2.21
N TYR A 44 -16.84 -12.41 1.70
CA TYR A 44 -15.92 -13.35 2.28
C TYR A 44 -14.66 -12.65 2.79
N LYS A 45 -14.09 -13.12 3.88
CA LYS A 45 -12.74 -12.73 4.30
C LYS A 45 -11.70 -13.43 3.43
N THR A 46 -10.60 -12.76 3.16
CA THR A 46 -9.43 -13.44 2.60
C THR A 46 -8.72 -14.24 3.69
N VAL A 47 -8.17 -15.40 3.32
CA VAL A 47 -7.47 -16.28 4.26
C VAL A 47 -6.17 -15.64 4.75
N SER A 48 -5.54 -14.81 3.93
CA SER A 48 -4.18 -14.33 4.14
C SER A 48 -4.07 -12.96 4.81
N GLU A 49 -5.13 -12.13 4.83
CA GLU A 49 -4.96 -10.74 5.23
C GLU A 49 -6.22 -10.08 5.82
N ASN A 50 -6.02 -9.38 6.93
CA ASN A 50 -7.06 -8.52 7.52
C ASN A 50 -7.38 -7.32 6.63
N GLY A 51 -8.61 -6.84 6.70
CA GLY A 51 -9.07 -5.65 5.97
C GLY A 51 -9.28 -5.83 4.47
N ILE A 52 -9.15 -7.06 3.96
CA ILE A 52 -9.39 -7.43 2.57
C ILE A 52 -10.52 -8.45 2.50
N TYR A 53 -11.42 -8.23 1.56
CA TYR A 53 -12.63 -9.01 1.39
C TYR A 53 -12.81 -9.38 -0.07
N ILE A 54 -13.61 -10.41 -0.32
CA ILE A 54 -13.98 -10.88 -1.66
C ILE A 54 -15.51 -10.84 -1.77
N ALA A 55 -16.01 -10.25 -2.86
CA ALA A 55 -17.41 -10.25 -3.22
C ALA A 55 -17.58 -10.72 -4.67
N GLU A 56 -18.66 -11.45 -4.98
CA GLU A 56 -18.92 -11.93 -6.34
C GLU A 56 -19.47 -10.83 -7.24
N LYS A 57 -20.16 -9.86 -6.64
CA LYS A 57 -20.70 -8.69 -7.34
C LYS A 57 -20.40 -7.42 -6.55
N ILE A 58 -20.01 -6.39 -7.26
CA ILE A 58 -19.77 -5.06 -6.72
C ILE A 58 -20.32 -3.99 -7.66
N ILE A 59 -20.63 -2.84 -7.10
CA ILE A 59 -20.94 -1.63 -7.86
C ILE A 59 -19.84 -0.63 -7.57
N LEU A 60 -19.15 -0.16 -8.60
CA LEU A 60 -18.12 0.88 -8.49
C LEU A 60 -18.77 2.25 -8.65
N THR A 61 -18.46 3.16 -7.71
CA THR A 61 -18.95 4.53 -7.72
C THR A 61 -17.82 5.51 -7.44
N ASN A 62 -18.05 6.77 -7.74
CA ASN A 62 -17.14 7.88 -7.42
C ASN A 62 -15.68 7.65 -7.87
N PRO A 63 -15.41 7.32 -9.14
CA PRO A 63 -14.05 7.12 -9.61
C PRO A 63 -13.22 8.41 -9.45
N LYS A 64 -12.06 8.30 -8.80
CA LYS A 64 -11.10 9.39 -8.66
C LYS A 64 -9.72 8.91 -9.10
N ARG A 65 -9.07 9.68 -9.98
CA ARG A 65 -7.68 9.41 -10.32
C ARG A 65 -6.78 9.76 -9.13
N ILE A 66 -5.83 8.89 -8.87
CA ILE A 66 -4.86 9.06 -7.79
C ILE A 66 -3.64 9.78 -8.36
N ASP A 67 -3.30 10.89 -7.75
CA ASP A 67 -2.01 11.57 -7.86
C ASP A 67 -1.34 11.65 -6.48
N ASP A 68 -0.14 12.21 -6.42
CA ASP A 68 0.63 12.30 -5.17
C ASP A 68 -0.07 13.16 -4.09
N ASN A 69 -0.78 14.22 -4.49
CA ASN A 69 -1.53 15.06 -3.54
C ASN A 69 -2.69 14.28 -2.94
N PHE A 70 -3.47 13.61 -3.78
CA PHE A 70 -4.60 12.80 -3.32
C PHE A 70 -4.11 11.58 -2.51
N ALA A 71 -3.01 10.95 -2.88
CA ALA A 71 -2.39 9.89 -2.08
C ALA A 71 -1.97 10.40 -0.68
N THR A 72 -1.46 11.63 -0.59
CA THR A 72 -1.15 12.27 0.70
C THR A 72 -2.41 12.52 1.54
N GLU A 73 -3.49 13.01 0.92
CA GLU A 73 -4.78 13.18 1.62
C GLU A 73 -5.32 11.85 2.13
N LEU A 74 -5.26 10.80 1.32
CA LEU A 74 -5.65 9.45 1.73
C LEU A 74 -4.83 8.98 2.93
N TYR A 75 -3.51 9.20 2.92
CA TYR A 75 -2.63 8.84 4.02
C TYR A 75 -3.00 9.55 5.32
N LEU A 76 -3.20 10.88 5.26
CA LEU A 76 -3.52 11.69 6.43
C LEU A 76 -4.88 11.34 7.05
N ASN A 77 -5.83 10.82 6.26
CA ASN A 77 -7.16 10.43 6.69
C ASN A 77 -7.30 8.93 7.00
N SER A 78 -6.26 8.13 6.77
CA SER A 78 -6.27 6.69 7.03
C SER A 78 -5.62 6.36 8.37
N ASN A 79 -6.04 5.23 8.94
CA ASN A 79 -5.40 4.65 10.11
C ASN A 79 -4.67 3.36 9.70
N ILE A 80 -3.59 3.52 8.93
CA ILE A 80 -2.82 2.39 8.41
C ILE A 80 -2.31 1.55 9.58
N PRO A 81 -2.52 0.22 9.59
CA PRO A 81 -1.95 -0.64 10.60
C PRO A 81 -0.42 -0.63 10.59
N GLU A 82 0.20 -0.72 11.76
CA GLU A 82 1.67 -0.64 11.90
C GLU A 82 2.41 -1.61 10.99
N ILE A 83 1.94 -2.84 10.89
CA ILE A 83 2.50 -3.88 10.00
C ILE A 83 2.49 -3.47 8.52
N SER A 84 1.69 -2.48 8.14
CA SER A 84 1.53 -2.03 6.76
C SER A 84 2.26 -0.72 6.44
N TYR A 85 2.90 -0.04 7.40
CA TYR A 85 3.55 1.25 7.17
C TYR A 85 4.59 1.20 6.06
N PHE A 86 5.52 0.25 6.12
CA PHE A 86 6.61 0.17 5.14
C PHE A 86 6.13 -0.32 3.77
N LYS A 87 5.10 -1.16 3.74
CA LYS A 87 4.43 -1.56 2.48
C LYS A 87 3.74 -0.38 1.82
N ALA A 88 3.03 0.45 2.59
CA ALA A 88 2.38 1.65 2.09
C ALA A 88 3.42 2.66 1.55
N MET A 89 4.48 2.93 2.31
CA MET A 89 5.59 3.78 1.90
C MET A 89 6.21 3.31 0.59
N THR A 90 6.53 2.03 0.49
CA THR A 90 7.14 1.42 -0.70
C THR A 90 6.21 1.47 -1.90
N ALA A 91 4.92 1.14 -1.72
CA ALA A 91 3.92 1.22 -2.80
C ALA A 91 3.80 2.65 -3.34
N CYS A 92 3.74 3.65 -2.48
CA CYS A 92 3.71 5.06 -2.89
C CYS A 92 4.96 5.44 -3.69
N ALA A 93 6.16 5.02 -3.26
CA ALA A 93 7.40 5.31 -3.99
C ALA A 93 7.42 4.68 -5.39
N ILE A 94 6.95 3.43 -5.52
CA ILE A 94 6.88 2.73 -6.81
C ILE A 94 5.87 3.37 -7.76
N CYS A 95 4.74 3.84 -7.24
CA CYS A 95 3.75 4.57 -8.03
C CYS A 95 4.18 6.00 -8.41
N GLY A 96 5.32 6.48 -7.90
CA GLY A 96 5.79 7.85 -8.13
C GLY A 96 5.18 8.89 -7.20
N TYR A 97 4.40 8.47 -6.19
CA TYR A 97 3.82 9.34 -5.16
C TYR A 97 4.87 9.65 -4.10
N MET A 98 5.84 10.47 -4.50
CA MET A 98 7.05 10.69 -3.72
C MET A 98 6.79 11.48 -2.44
N ASN A 99 5.96 12.52 -2.49
CA ASN A 99 5.64 13.31 -1.30
C ASN A 99 4.95 12.45 -0.25
N THR A 100 4.02 11.60 -0.67
CA THR A 100 3.36 10.63 0.22
C THR A 100 4.36 9.64 0.81
N ALA A 101 5.22 9.05 -0.02
CA ALA A 101 6.24 8.10 0.46
C ALA A 101 7.19 8.73 1.49
N LEU A 102 7.65 9.97 1.25
CA LEU A 102 8.50 10.70 2.17
C LEU A 102 7.75 11.09 3.45
N LYS A 103 6.49 11.46 3.35
CA LYS A 103 5.65 11.76 4.52
C LYS A 103 5.48 10.54 5.42
N VAL A 104 5.17 9.37 4.83
CA VAL A 104 5.10 8.11 5.60
C VAL A 104 6.46 7.79 6.23
N CYS A 105 7.56 7.99 5.49
CA CYS A 105 8.92 7.80 6.01
C CYS A 105 9.18 8.69 7.23
N GLU A 106 8.87 9.98 7.15
CA GLU A 106 9.07 10.95 8.23
C GLU A 106 8.26 10.62 9.48
N ASP A 107 7.01 10.18 9.30
CA ASP A 107 6.09 9.88 10.41
C ASP A 107 6.35 8.53 11.08
N LYS A 108 6.87 7.54 10.33
CA LYS A 108 6.88 6.12 10.76
C LYS A 108 8.26 5.49 10.83
N VAL A 109 9.26 6.05 10.17
CA VAL A 109 10.62 5.50 10.18
C VAL A 109 11.50 6.24 11.18
N ASN A 110 12.18 5.47 12.00
CA ASN A 110 13.15 5.97 12.98
C ASN A 110 14.40 5.09 13.00
N LYS A 111 15.34 5.38 13.90
CA LYS A 111 16.61 4.64 14.03
C LYS A 111 16.43 3.16 14.36
N ASP A 112 15.35 2.79 15.04
CA ASP A 112 15.14 1.42 15.50
C ASP A 112 14.56 0.52 14.41
N ASN A 113 13.76 1.08 13.49
CA ASN A 113 13.04 0.33 12.46
C ASN A 113 13.52 0.58 11.02
N VAL A 114 14.49 1.47 10.81
CA VAL A 114 14.98 1.82 9.46
C VAL A 114 15.53 0.62 8.68
N ASP A 115 16.17 -0.34 9.35
CA ASP A 115 16.69 -1.54 8.69
C ASP A 115 15.55 -2.41 8.15
N ILE A 116 14.42 -2.50 8.86
CA ILE A 116 13.21 -3.20 8.40
C ILE A 116 12.61 -2.46 7.19
N ALA A 117 12.55 -1.13 7.24
CA ALA A 117 12.04 -0.31 6.14
C ALA A 117 12.87 -0.48 4.85
N ILE A 118 14.21 -0.52 4.97
CA ILE A 118 15.12 -0.78 3.84
C ILE A 118 14.89 -2.18 3.26
N THR A 119 14.81 -3.18 4.13
CA THR A 119 14.58 -4.57 3.71
C THR A 119 13.24 -4.71 2.97
N GLU A 120 12.17 -4.13 3.49
CA GLU A 120 10.85 -4.16 2.82
C GLU A 120 10.89 -3.52 1.43
N LEU A 121 11.57 -2.36 1.29
CA LEU A 121 11.74 -1.69 0.00
C LEU A 121 12.51 -2.57 -1.00
N ASP A 122 13.64 -3.15 -0.58
CA ASP A 122 14.49 -3.96 -1.43
C ASP A 122 13.82 -5.27 -1.85
N GLU A 123 13.18 -5.97 -0.91
CA GLU A 123 12.44 -7.20 -1.21
C GLU A 123 11.23 -6.95 -2.11
N PHE A 124 10.54 -5.83 -1.93
CA PHE A 124 9.42 -5.47 -2.79
C PHE A 124 9.88 -5.21 -4.22
N CYS A 125 10.94 -4.42 -4.40
CA CYS A 125 11.52 -4.18 -5.72
C CYS A 125 11.98 -5.48 -6.38
N LYS A 126 12.66 -6.35 -5.62
CA LYS A 126 13.10 -7.66 -6.12
C LYS A 126 11.94 -8.51 -6.61
N ARG A 127 10.90 -8.69 -5.81
CA ARG A 127 9.70 -9.47 -6.19
C ARG A 127 9.05 -8.92 -7.45
N ARG A 128 8.95 -7.60 -7.58
CA ARG A 128 8.35 -6.96 -8.76
C ARG A 128 9.18 -7.15 -10.02
N ASN A 129 10.49 -7.10 -9.93
CA ASN A 129 11.38 -7.39 -11.04
C ASN A 129 11.24 -8.86 -11.50
N GLU A 130 11.09 -9.80 -10.57
CA GLU A 130 10.88 -11.23 -10.85
C GLU A 130 9.52 -11.52 -11.50
N GLU A 131 8.47 -10.74 -11.20
CA GLU A 131 7.14 -10.84 -11.83
C GLU A 131 7.09 -10.36 -13.30
N LYS A 132 8.25 -10.12 -13.93
CA LYS A 132 8.40 -9.68 -15.32
C LYS A 132 7.79 -8.31 -15.64
N PHE A 133 7.85 -7.38 -14.73
CA PHE A 133 7.67 -5.98 -15.06
C PHE A 133 8.82 -5.54 -15.96
N ILE A 134 8.50 -4.81 -17.03
CA ILE A 134 9.46 -4.39 -18.08
C ILE A 134 10.54 -3.44 -17.52
N GLU A 135 10.29 -2.79 -16.39
CA GLU A 135 11.18 -1.82 -15.78
C GLU A 135 11.74 -2.33 -14.44
N ASP A 136 13.03 -2.07 -14.23
CA ASP A 136 13.65 -2.28 -12.92
C ASP A 136 13.05 -1.30 -11.90
N MET A 137 12.28 -1.81 -10.95
CA MET A 137 11.63 -1.00 -9.91
C MET A 137 12.62 -0.21 -9.08
N SER A 138 13.84 -0.70 -8.89
CA SER A 138 14.91 0.02 -8.18
C SER A 138 15.43 1.24 -8.96
N ALA A 139 15.20 1.29 -10.28
CA ALA A 139 15.59 2.40 -11.14
C ALA A 139 14.62 3.59 -11.06
N ILE A 140 13.41 3.41 -10.55
CA ILE A 140 12.41 4.47 -10.41
C ILE A 140 12.95 5.62 -9.54
N LYS A 141 12.81 6.85 -10.03
CA LYS A 141 13.37 8.05 -9.36
C LYS A 141 12.89 8.19 -7.91
N SER A 142 11.61 8.02 -7.66
CA SER A 142 11.02 8.10 -6.31
C SER A 142 11.53 7.01 -5.37
N VAL A 143 11.76 5.80 -5.88
CA VAL A 143 12.38 4.70 -5.12
C VAL A 143 13.81 5.04 -4.72
N LYS A 144 14.60 5.60 -5.64
CA LYS A 144 15.99 6.04 -5.35
C LYS A 144 16.02 7.14 -4.29
N ILE A 145 15.12 8.11 -4.37
CA ILE A 145 15.04 9.21 -3.39
C ILE A 145 14.66 8.65 -2.02
N LEU A 146 13.65 7.81 -1.95
CA LEU A 146 13.26 7.16 -0.69
C LEU A 146 14.41 6.33 -0.11
N LYS A 147 15.08 5.52 -0.93
CA LYS A 147 16.23 4.72 -0.50
C LYS A 147 17.33 5.58 0.11
N ASN A 148 17.69 6.70 -0.52
CA ASN A 148 18.67 7.62 0.00
C ASN A 148 18.25 8.21 1.35
N LYS A 149 16.99 8.62 1.51
CA LYS A 149 16.45 9.11 2.79
C LYS A 149 16.58 8.06 3.89
N LEU A 150 16.23 6.81 3.62
CA LEU A 150 16.37 5.69 4.57
C LEU A 150 17.83 5.46 4.95
N LEU A 151 18.75 5.50 3.98
CA LEU A 151 20.20 5.35 4.23
C LEU A 151 20.75 6.49 5.08
N ASP A 152 20.27 7.71 4.92
CA ASP A 152 20.68 8.86 5.75
C ASP A 152 20.20 8.69 7.20
N ILE A 153 18.98 8.22 7.42
CA ILE A 153 18.47 7.88 8.78
C ILE A 153 19.37 6.82 9.41
N LYS A 154 19.73 5.78 8.64
CA LYS A 154 20.61 4.69 9.10
C LYS A 154 22.02 5.18 9.45
N ARG A 155 22.61 6.07 8.64
CA ARG A 155 23.96 6.65 8.89
C ARG A 155 23.98 7.45 10.19
N ASN A 156 22.94 8.24 10.44
CA ASN A 156 22.82 9.03 11.67
C ASN A 156 22.63 8.16 12.93
N LYS A 157 22.36 6.85 12.77
CA LYS A 157 22.36 5.85 13.87
C LYS A 157 23.80 5.53 14.35
N LYS A 158 24.79 5.58 13.44
CA LYS A 158 26.18 5.16 13.74
C LYS A 158 27.01 6.26 14.41
N ASN A 159 26.52 7.47 14.49
CA ASN A 159 27.27 8.65 14.99
C ASN A 159 26.88 9.05 16.43
N ILE A 160 26.27 8.15 17.19
CA ILE A 160 25.97 8.26 18.63
C ILE A 160 26.51 7.00 19.33
#